data_e0ce5f1cda0f7b6ec97d739f45a15a03
#
_entry.id   e0ce5f1cda0f7b6ec97d739f45a15a03
#
_cell.length_a   1.000
_cell.length_b   1.000
_cell.length_c   1.000
_cell.angle_alpha   90.00
_cell.angle_beta   90.00
_cell.angle_gamma   90.00
#
_symmetry.space_group_name_H-M   'P 1'
#
loop_
_entity.id
_entity.type
_entity.pdbx_description
1 polymer ?
#
loop_
_entity_poly.entity_id
_entity_poly.type
_entity_poly.pdbx_seq_one_letter_code
_entity_poly.pdbx_strand_id
1 'polypeptide(L)'
;MRVIMFDIDTLRNDHMGCYGYQRNTTPTLDQIAKEGVKFDDYYCPNAPCLPSRASLITGQYGIRTGVVGHGGTAADLRLQGTTRHFTDDFSENGLFMQFRGAGMNTVSFSTFPERHSSWWFNAGFNECYNVGGRGGESAEAVTPRVLDWIERNGDKDNWFMHVHYWDPHTPYRAPKEFGNPFKDEPLPDNWIDEKIFAEHLLHIGPHGVNEIGMWNDETCDKFPRHPGKLENLEQVKEFIDNYDCGIRYTDDNIKMILDLLKSKGIYGEDLAIIITSDHGENMGEMGIYGEHATADEPTCHIPMIIKWPNGKKNFTANGFHDNVDLLPTIKELFGTQTFGEHYEYDGKSYAKTLLSGEDCSKESLVISQCCHVCQRSARFGDYIYIRTIHGGYHLFPEEMLYNVKTDPHQLNDIALNHPELCAKGAKIIIDWVDTMMKKSDYSIDPMWTVMKEGGPEHTRNALENYIKRITGTKREYGVELLRKMYPNG
;
A
#
# COMPACT_ATOMS: atom_id res chain seq x y z
N MET A 1 26.44 9.90 7.42
CA MET A 1 25.22 9.07 7.68
C MET A 1 24.77 8.44 6.37
N ARG A 2 24.24 7.21 6.42
CA ARG A 2 23.71 6.48 5.26
C ARG A 2 22.28 6.06 5.55
N VAL A 3 21.41 6.09 4.56
CA VAL A 3 20.01 5.68 4.71
C VAL A 3 19.63 4.78 3.55
N ILE A 4 19.01 3.63 3.84
CA ILE A 4 18.40 2.76 2.82
C ILE A 4 16.92 2.58 3.15
N MET A 5 16.08 2.74 2.14
CA MET A 5 14.64 2.52 2.22
C MET A 5 14.26 1.38 1.29
N PHE A 6 13.70 0.32 1.84
CA PHE A 6 13.08 -0.77 1.10
C PHE A 6 11.57 -0.51 1.03
N ASP A 7 11.09 -0.27 -0.17
CA ASP A 7 9.68 -0.08 -0.53
C ASP A 7 9.22 -1.38 -1.22
N ILE A 8 8.50 -2.23 -0.48
CA ILE A 8 8.10 -3.56 -0.95
C ILE A 8 6.62 -3.48 -1.30
N ASP A 9 6.34 -3.49 -2.61
CA ASP A 9 5.00 -3.33 -3.13
C ASP A 9 4.05 -4.43 -2.63
N THR A 10 2.87 -4.05 -2.18
CA THR A 10 1.80 -4.97 -1.74
C THR A 10 2.15 -5.84 -0.51
N LEU A 11 3.17 -5.50 0.28
CA LEU A 11 3.54 -6.29 1.47
C LEU A 11 2.55 -6.05 2.61
N ARG A 12 1.82 -7.09 3.01
CA ARG A 12 0.98 -7.11 4.21
C ARG A 12 1.83 -7.28 5.47
N ASN A 13 1.52 -6.53 6.52
CA ASN A 13 2.21 -6.68 7.80
C ASN A 13 1.92 -8.03 8.46
N ASP A 14 0.69 -8.53 8.38
CA ASP A 14 0.25 -9.80 8.96
C ASP A 14 0.81 -11.05 8.24
N HIS A 15 1.59 -10.88 7.17
CA HIS A 15 2.41 -11.91 6.52
C HIS A 15 3.90 -11.81 6.87
N MET A 16 4.27 -11.03 7.91
CA MET A 16 5.64 -10.87 8.41
C MET A 16 5.81 -11.47 9.81
N GLY A 17 6.93 -12.18 10.04
CA GLY A 17 7.20 -12.83 11.33
C GLY A 17 7.23 -11.87 12.52
N CYS A 18 7.79 -10.66 12.36
CA CYS A 18 7.84 -9.64 13.42
C CYS A 18 6.46 -9.06 13.80
N TYR A 19 5.43 -9.27 12.97
CA TYR A 19 4.04 -8.94 13.27
C TYR A 19 3.21 -10.15 13.71
N GLY A 20 3.84 -11.33 13.84
CA GLY A 20 3.21 -12.52 14.40
C GLY A 20 2.87 -13.62 13.41
N TYR A 21 3.19 -13.44 12.11
CA TYR A 21 3.00 -14.51 11.13
C TYR A 21 3.88 -15.73 11.43
N GLN A 22 3.31 -16.91 11.38
CA GLN A 22 3.99 -18.12 11.83
C GLN A 22 4.94 -18.72 10.78
N ARG A 23 4.71 -18.44 9.50
CA ARG A 23 5.60 -18.86 8.44
C ARG A 23 6.86 -17.98 8.38
N ASN A 24 7.97 -18.57 8.01
CA ASN A 24 9.26 -17.89 7.91
C ASN A 24 9.39 -17.11 6.59
N THR A 25 8.53 -16.10 6.40
CA THR A 25 8.47 -15.28 5.18
C THR A 25 9.51 -14.16 5.17
N THR A 26 9.85 -13.58 6.35
CA THR A 26 10.63 -12.34 6.46
C THR A 26 11.78 -12.39 7.47
N PRO A 27 12.61 -13.47 7.49
CA PRO A 27 13.64 -13.62 8.53
C PRO A 27 14.65 -12.48 8.59
N THR A 28 14.95 -11.83 7.47
CA THR A 28 15.85 -10.68 7.40
C THR A 28 15.21 -9.42 7.93
N LEU A 29 13.98 -9.13 7.50
CA LEU A 29 13.22 -7.98 7.96
C LEU A 29 12.87 -8.08 9.45
N ASP A 30 12.56 -9.28 9.95
CA ASP A 30 12.31 -9.56 11.37
C ASP A 30 13.55 -9.26 12.24
N GLN A 31 14.74 -9.49 11.70
CA GLN A 31 15.98 -9.13 12.41
C GLN A 31 16.14 -7.60 12.47
N ILE A 32 15.83 -6.87 11.40
CA ILE A 32 15.89 -5.39 11.39
C ILE A 32 14.89 -4.82 12.38
N ALA A 33 13.69 -5.42 12.52
CA ALA A 33 12.69 -5.01 13.49
C ALA A 33 13.22 -5.04 14.95
N LYS A 34 14.09 -6.02 15.28
CA LYS A 34 14.74 -6.08 16.60
C LYS A 34 15.79 -4.99 16.81
N GLU A 35 16.30 -4.42 15.72
CA GLU A 35 17.31 -3.36 15.76
C GLU A 35 16.70 -1.94 15.73
N GLY A 36 15.39 -1.82 15.56
CA GLY A 36 14.69 -0.55 15.39
C GLY A 36 13.35 -0.47 16.08
N VAL A 37 12.50 0.39 15.54
CA VAL A 37 11.10 0.61 15.94
C VAL A 37 10.20 -0.01 14.89
N LYS A 38 9.27 -0.86 15.33
CA LYS A 38 8.17 -1.41 14.56
C LYS A 38 6.88 -0.67 14.94
N PHE A 39 6.09 -0.27 13.97
CA PHE A 39 4.79 0.36 14.17
C PHE A 39 3.69 -0.68 13.99
N ASP A 40 2.84 -0.90 15.01
CA ASP A 40 1.79 -1.92 14.93
C ASP A 40 0.59 -1.47 14.11
N ASP A 41 0.24 -0.18 14.16
CA ASP A 41 -0.92 0.39 13.47
C ASP A 41 -0.45 1.47 12.47
N TYR A 42 0.18 1.06 11.36
CA TYR A 42 0.63 1.96 10.30
C TYR A 42 -0.14 1.74 9.01
N TYR A 43 -0.63 2.81 8.40
CA TYR A 43 -1.57 2.72 7.29
C TYR A 43 -1.13 3.50 6.04
N CYS A 44 -1.51 3.00 4.86
CA CYS A 44 -1.59 3.84 3.68
C CYS A 44 -2.97 4.54 3.67
N PRO A 45 -3.01 5.87 3.66
CA PRO A 45 -4.29 6.59 3.74
C PRO A 45 -5.02 6.66 2.40
N ASN A 46 -4.35 6.28 1.32
CA ASN A 46 -4.90 6.27 -0.03
C ASN A 46 -4.34 5.07 -0.80
N ALA A 47 -5.10 3.99 -0.93
CA ALA A 47 -4.75 2.89 -1.82
C ALA A 47 -5.26 3.16 -3.26
N PRO A 48 -4.68 2.54 -4.29
CA PRO A 48 -3.52 1.68 -4.31
C PRO A 48 -2.18 2.40 -4.56
N CYS A 49 -1.26 1.82 -5.36
CA CYS A 49 0.13 2.22 -5.55
C CYS A 49 0.34 3.72 -5.80
N LEU A 50 -0.33 4.30 -6.81
CA LEU A 50 -0.10 5.69 -7.21
C LEU A 50 -0.55 6.69 -6.14
N PRO A 51 -1.78 6.63 -5.60
CA PRO A 51 -2.21 7.54 -4.54
C PRO A 51 -1.47 7.32 -3.21
N SER A 52 -1.10 6.08 -2.87
CA SER A 52 -0.33 5.81 -1.66
C SER A 52 1.05 6.48 -1.70
N ARG A 53 1.78 6.27 -2.79
CA ARG A 53 3.10 6.90 -2.97
C ARG A 53 3.03 8.41 -3.12
N ALA A 54 1.95 8.93 -3.72
CA ALA A 54 1.71 10.38 -3.72
C ALA A 54 1.59 10.92 -2.29
N SER A 55 0.82 10.26 -1.43
CA SER A 55 0.67 10.65 -0.03
C SER A 55 1.99 10.54 0.76
N LEU A 56 2.74 9.43 0.58
CA LEU A 56 4.04 9.22 1.20
C LEU A 56 5.05 10.33 0.86
N ILE A 57 5.14 10.67 -0.43
CA ILE A 57 6.17 11.58 -0.93
C ILE A 57 5.81 13.04 -0.66
N THR A 58 4.53 13.40 -0.74
CA THR A 58 4.08 14.77 -0.50
C THR A 58 3.85 15.11 0.97
N GLY A 59 3.64 14.10 1.83
CA GLY A 59 3.15 14.32 3.21
C GLY A 59 1.72 14.88 3.24
N GLN A 60 0.94 14.73 2.16
CA GLN A 60 -0.43 15.24 2.01
C GLN A 60 -1.38 14.12 1.58
N TYR A 61 -2.61 14.19 2.06
CA TYR A 61 -3.66 13.24 1.66
C TYR A 61 -4.10 13.45 0.20
N GLY A 62 -4.54 12.37 -0.44
CA GLY A 62 -5.02 12.37 -1.82
C GLY A 62 -6.12 13.38 -2.11
N ILE A 63 -6.97 13.70 -1.14
CA ILE A 63 -8.00 14.75 -1.25
C ILE A 63 -7.39 16.13 -1.55
N ARG A 64 -6.16 16.41 -1.11
CA ARG A 64 -5.43 17.64 -1.39
C ARG A 64 -4.56 17.52 -2.64
N THR A 65 -3.81 16.41 -2.76
CA THR A 65 -2.91 16.20 -3.91
C THR A 65 -3.64 15.97 -5.22
N GLY A 66 -4.91 15.55 -5.18
CA GLY A 66 -5.71 15.18 -6.35
C GLY A 66 -5.47 13.75 -6.82
N VAL A 67 -4.44 13.07 -6.33
CA VAL A 67 -4.10 11.70 -6.73
C VAL A 67 -4.87 10.72 -5.84
N VAL A 68 -5.94 10.15 -6.37
CA VAL A 68 -6.82 9.21 -5.67
C VAL A 68 -7.14 7.95 -6.47
N GLY A 69 -6.63 7.84 -7.70
CA GLY A 69 -6.81 6.71 -8.60
C GLY A 69 -5.62 6.52 -9.53
N HIS A 70 -5.71 5.56 -10.47
CA HIS A 70 -4.64 5.25 -11.43
C HIS A 70 -4.83 5.92 -12.80
N GLY A 71 -5.99 6.49 -13.09
CA GLY A 71 -6.32 7.08 -14.37
C GLY A 71 -7.27 8.27 -14.27
N GLY A 72 -7.43 8.97 -15.40
CA GLY A 72 -8.20 10.19 -15.48
C GLY A 72 -7.54 11.36 -14.76
N THR A 73 -8.30 12.44 -14.54
CA THR A 73 -7.79 13.64 -13.86
C THR A 73 -7.52 13.43 -12.36
N ALA A 74 -7.99 12.33 -11.79
CA ALA A 74 -7.75 11.94 -10.40
C ALA A 74 -6.47 11.11 -10.20
N ALA A 75 -5.65 10.95 -11.24
CA ALA A 75 -4.30 10.38 -11.18
C ALA A 75 -3.19 11.43 -11.30
N ASP A 76 -3.55 12.65 -11.65
CA ASP A 76 -2.58 13.75 -11.84
C ASP A 76 -2.34 14.50 -10.52
N LEU A 77 -1.07 14.66 -10.16
CA LEU A 77 -0.69 15.46 -9.01
C LEU A 77 -1.05 16.94 -9.27
N ARG A 78 -1.85 17.50 -8.38
CA ARG A 78 -2.22 18.93 -8.43
C ARG A 78 -1.00 19.78 -8.09
N LEU A 79 -0.70 20.73 -8.96
CA LEU A 79 0.40 21.68 -8.76
C LEU A 79 0.06 22.63 -7.62
N GLN A 80 1.05 22.94 -6.79
CA GLN A 80 0.95 23.89 -5.67
C GLN A 80 2.02 24.97 -5.81
N GLY A 81 1.68 26.20 -5.42
CA GLY A 81 2.56 27.34 -5.54
C GLY A 81 2.77 27.80 -7.00
N THR A 82 3.90 28.45 -7.25
CA THR A 82 4.25 28.92 -8.60
C THR A 82 4.96 27.83 -9.38
N THR A 83 4.46 27.53 -10.57
CA THR A 83 5.09 26.59 -11.52
C THR A 83 5.98 27.30 -12.53
N ARG A 84 6.12 28.60 -12.39
CA ARG A 84 7.05 29.38 -13.21
C ARG A 84 8.48 28.95 -12.91
N HIS A 85 9.33 28.84 -13.91
CA HIS A 85 10.68 28.28 -13.81
C HIS A 85 10.76 26.74 -13.66
N PHE A 86 9.68 26.04 -13.99
CA PHE A 86 9.62 24.55 -13.96
C PHE A 86 9.77 23.93 -12.56
N THR A 87 9.45 24.69 -11.52
CA THR A 87 9.39 24.21 -10.13
C THR A 87 8.03 24.48 -9.54
N ASP A 88 7.65 23.71 -8.56
CA ASP A 88 6.49 23.92 -7.71
C ASP A 88 6.85 23.63 -6.24
N ASP A 89 5.95 23.95 -5.32
CA ASP A 89 6.23 23.82 -3.89
C ASP A 89 6.45 22.35 -3.50
N PHE A 90 5.83 21.40 -4.20
CA PHE A 90 6.02 19.97 -3.96
C PHE A 90 7.42 19.51 -4.34
N SER A 91 7.89 19.83 -5.55
CA SER A 91 9.21 19.34 -6.02
C SER A 91 10.38 19.83 -5.15
N GLU A 92 10.19 20.89 -4.37
CA GLU A 92 11.18 21.39 -3.42
C GLU A 92 11.02 20.84 -2.01
N ASN A 93 9.83 20.34 -1.62
CA ASN A 93 9.51 19.93 -0.25
C ASN A 93 9.24 18.42 -0.08
N GLY A 94 9.14 17.66 -1.16
CA GLY A 94 8.84 16.22 -1.14
C GLY A 94 9.85 15.42 -0.34
N LEU A 95 9.46 14.19 0.06
CA LEU A 95 10.23 13.31 0.94
C LEU A 95 11.69 13.13 0.51
N PHE A 96 11.94 12.86 -0.78
CA PHE A 96 13.30 12.60 -1.26
C PHE A 96 14.14 13.88 -1.32
N MET A 97 13.48 15.04 -1.45
CA MET A 97 14.15 16.34 -1.33
C MET A 97 14.64 16.63 0.09
N GLN A 98 14.02 16.07 1.13
CA GLN A 98 14.54 16.21 2.50
C GLN A 98 15.92 15.56 2.64
N PHE A 99 16.12 14.36 2.08
CA PHE A 99 17.42 13.70 2.07
C PHE A 99 18.45 14.48 1.24
N ARG A 100 18.06 14.93 0.06
CA ARG A 100 18.93 15.75 -0.79
C ARG A 100 19.27 17.09 -0.14
N GLY A 101 18.31 17.74 0.49
CA GLY A 101 18.49 18.99 1.24
C GLY A 101 19.41 18.81 2.46
N ALA A 102 19.46 17.62 3.06
CA ALA A 102 20.42 17.25 4.09
C ALA A 102 21.83 16.95 3.55
N GLY A 103 22.10 17.18 2.26
CA GLY A 103 23.40 16.99 1.62
C GLY A 103 23.72 15.55 1.22
N MET A 104 22.71 14.69 1.12
CA MET A 104 22.89 13.30 0.70
C MET A 104 22.90 13.15 -0.83
N ASN A 105 23.71 12.23 -1.35
CA ASN A 105 23.55 11.72 -2.71
C ASN A 105 22.37 10.75 -2.71
N THR A 106 21.31 11.08 -3.46
CA THR A 106 20.06 10.35 -3.47
C THR A 106 19.96 9.47 -4.72
N VAL A 107 19.70 8.18 -4.52
CA VAL A 107 19.59 7.20 -5.62
C VAL A 107 18.32 6.37 -5.47
N SER A 108 17.63 6.11 -6.60
CA SER A 108 16.45 5.24 -6.66
C SER A 108 16.64 4.10 -7.66
N PHE A 109 16.19 2.92 -7.25
CA PHE A 109 16.08 1.72 -8.08
C PHE A 109 14.59 1.37 -8.16
N SER A 110 13.89 1.87 -9.19
CA SER A 110 12.44 1.69 -9.33
C SER A 110 11.98 1.90 -10.77
N THR A 111 11.01 1.13 -11.21
CA THR A 111 10.28 1.33 -12.46
C THR A 111 8.91 1.96 -12.26
N PHE A 112 8.56 2.29 -11.02
CA PHE A 112 7.27 2.89 -10.65
C PHE A 112 6.94 4.16 -11.47
N PRO A 113 7.87 5.13 -11.63
CA PRO A 113 7.58 6.34 -12.41
C PRO A 113 7.21 6.06 -13.86
N GLU A 114 7.84 5.05 -14.46
CA GLU A 114 7.55 4.65 -15.85
C GLU A 114 6.19 3.95 -15.95
N ARG A 115 5.87 3.04 -14.99
CA ARG A 115 4.60 2.33 -14.97
C ARG A 115 3.40 3.26 -14.88
N HIS A 116 3.47 4.26 -14.00
CA HIS A 116 2.36 5.14 -13.66
C HIS A 116 2.46 6.56 -14.26
N SER A 117 3.46 6.83 -15.12
CA SER A 117 3.71 8.17 -15.66
C SER A 117 3.84 9.26 -14.58
N SER A 118 4.33 8.86 -13.39
CA SER A 118 4.42 9.71 -12.21
C SER A 118 5.74 10.50 -12.21
N TRP A 119 5.81 11.58 -12.98
CA TRP A 119 6.99 12.45 -13.10
C TRP A 119 7.50 12.98 -11.76
N TRP A 120 6.59 13.26 -10.85
CA TRP A 120 6.86 13.81 -9.52
C TRP A 120 7.61 12.82 -8.61
N PHE A 121 7.53 11.51 -8.86
CA PHE A 121 8.25 10.51 -8.08
C PHE A 121 9.76 10.68 -8.13
N ASN A 122 10.29 11.18 -9.23
CA ASN A 122 11.73 11.37 -9.40
C ASN A 122 12.26 12.65 -8.74
N ALA A 123 11.39 13.51 -8.20
CA ALA A 123 11.80 14.75 -7.55
C ALA A 123 12.65 14.45 -6.30
N GLY A 124 13.86 14.97 -6.28
CA GLY A 124 14.80 14.80 -5.17
C GLY A 124 15.89 13.76 -5.39
N PHE A 125 15.81 12.91 -6.43
CA PHE A 125 16.89 11.98 -6.76
C PHE A 125 18.00 12.60 -7.62
N ASN A 126 19.24 12.26 -7.30
CA ASN A 126 20.41 12.56 -8.14
C ASN A 126 20.61 11.49 -9.21
N GLU A 127 20.28 10.23 -8.89
CA GLU A 127 20.43 9.07 -9.76
C GLU A 127 19.15 8.25 -9.76
N CYS A 128 18.65 7.87 -10.93
CA CYS A 128 17.50 6.98 -11.08
C CYS A 128 17.88 5.80 -11.96
N TYR A 129 17.75 4.59 -11.42
CA TYR A 129 18.01 3.33 -12.12
C TYR A 129 16.68 2.66 -12.46
N ASN A 130 16.33 2.66 -13.72
CA ASN A 130 15.21 1.92 -14.27
C ASN A 130 15.75 0.62 -14.91
N VAL A 131 15.33 -0.53 -14.39
CA VAL A 131 15.79 -1.84 -14.89
C VAL A 131 14.97 -2.34 -16.07
N GLY A 132 13.94 -1.58 -16.49
CA GLY A 132 12.95 -1.99 -17.47
C GLY A 132 11.89 -2.90 -16.85
N GLY A 133 10.93 -3.37 -17.66
CA GLY A 133 9.89 -4.28 -17.22
C GLY A 133 8.57 -3.60 -16.80
N ARG A 134 8.58 -2.29 -16.51
CA ARG A 134 7.38 -1.48 -16.19
C ARG A 134 6.50 -2.13 -15.11
N GLY A 135 7.11 -2.62 -14.04
CA GLY A 135 6.44 -3.35 -12.97
C GLY A 135 6.25 -4.85 -13.24
N GLY A 136 6.83 -5.38 -14.30
CA GLY A 136 6.86 -6.82 -14.59
C GLY A 136 8.20 -7.48 -14.30
N GLU A 137 9.16 -6.76 -13.71
CA GLU A 137 10.43 -7.28 -13.24
C GLU A 137 10.31 -7.95 -11.88
N SER A 138 11.23 -8.88 -11.60
CA SER A 138 11.43 -9.50 -10.30
C SER A 138 12.66 -8.92 -9.60
N ALA A 139 12.85 -9.24 -8.32
CA ALA A 139 13.97 -8.77 -7.50
C ALA A 139 15.35 -9.09 -8.11
N GLU A 140 15.47 -10.18 -8.87
CA GLU A 140 16.71 -10.54 -9.57
C GLU A 140 17.15 -9.53 -10.64
N ALA A 141 16.23 -8.72 -11.16
CA ALA A 141 16.58 -7.64 -12.08
C ALA A 141 17.05 -6.37 -11.34
N VAL A 142 16.52 -6.13 -10.14
CA VAL A 142 16.80 -4.94 -9.32
C VAL A 142 18.06 -5.13 -8.47
N THR A 143 18.16 -6.22 -7.72
CA THR A 143 19.21 -6.48 -6.73
C THR A 143 20.63 -6.36 -7.29
N PRO A 144 21.00 -6.91 -8.47
CA PRO A 144 22.34 -6.75 -9.01
C PRO A 144 22.73 -5.29 -9.27
N ARG A 145 21.78 -4.43 -9.62
CA ARG A 145 22.04 -3.00 -9.82
C ARG A 145 22.31 -2.28 -8.50
N VAL A 146 21.59 -2.66 -7.45
CA VAL A 146 21.82 -2.16 -6.09
C VAL A 146 23.20 -2.58 -5.59
N LEU A 147 23.55 -3.86 -5.74
CA LEU A 147 24.86 -4.39 -5.33
C LEU A 147 26.01 -3.70 -6.08
N ASP A 148 25.90 -3.53 -7.40
CA ASP A 148 26.91 -2.82 -8.20
C ASP A 148 27.09 -1.36 -7.76
N TRP A 149 26.00 -0.68 -7.43
CA TRP A 149 26.08 0.71 -6.93
C TRP A 149 26.77 0.76 -5.56
N ILE A 150 26.43 -0.16 -4.64
CA ILE A 150 27.07 -0.26 -3.31
C ILE A 150 28.57 -0.59 -3.44
N GLU A 151 28.94 -1.48 -4.37
CA GLU A 151 30.35 -1.78 -4.62
C GLU A 151 31.15 -0.54 -5.03
N ARG A 152 30.60 0.32 -5.87
CA ARG A 152 31.27 1.52 -6.38
C ARG A 152 31.18 2.73 -5.45
N ASN A 153 30.13 2.85 -4.63
CA ASN A 153 29.80 4.08 -3.92
C ASN A 153 29.52 3.88 -2.42
N GLY A 154 29.32 2.65 -1.96
CA GLY A 154 28.89 2.38 -0.59
C GLY A 154 29.84 2.91 0.49
N ASP A 155 31.15 2.96 0.20
CA ASP A 155 32.18 3.48 1.11
C ASP A 155 32.09 5.01 1.29
N LYS A 156 31.40 5.72 0.39
CA LYS A 156 31.16 7.16 0.54
C LYS A 156 30.18 7.42 1.66
N ASP A 157 30.33 8.54 2.32
CA ASP A 157 29.34 9.02 3.29
C ASP A 157 28.17 9.77 2.62
N ASN A 158 27.12 9.98 3.38
CA ASN A 158 25.96 10.81 3.02
C ASN A 158 25.27 10.38 1.73
N TRP A 159 24.72 9.16 1.73
CA TRP A 159 23.81 8.74 0.67
C TRP A 159 22.46 8.27 1.21
N PHE A 160 21.43 8.48 0.41
CA PHE A 160 20.09 7.90 0.57
C PHE A 160 19.80 7.00 -0.63
N MET A 161 19.38 5.78 -0.36
CA MET A 161 19.04 4.79 -1.38
C MET A 161 17.61 4.33 -1.20
N HIS A 162 16.80 4.46 -2.24
CA HIS A 162 15.47 3.88 -2.35
C HIS A 162 15.53 2.65 -3.23
N VAL A 163 15.08 1.50 -2.72
CA VAL A 163 15.01 0.22 -3.42
C VAL A 163 13.56 -0.25 -3.44
N HIS A 164 13.00 -0.37 -4.62
CA HIS A 164 11.62 -0.78 -4.81
C HIS A 164 11.55 -2.20 -5.39
N TYR A 165 10.77 -3.07 -4.75
CA TYR A 165 10.51 -4.43 -5.18
C TYR A 165 9.04 -4.65 -5.47
N TRP A 166 8.75 -5.30 -6.61
CA TRP A 166 7.39 -5.64 -7.05
C TRP A 166 6.95 -7.08 -6.70
N ASP A 167 7.82 -7.92 -6.18
CA ASP A 167 7.61 -9.37 -6.19
C ASP A 167 6.36 -9.88 -5.46
N PRO A 168 5.95 -9.32 -4.30
CA PRO A 168 4.69 -9.69 -3.68
C PRO A 168 3.44 -9.21 -4.44
N HIS A 169 3.56 -8.16 -5.25
CA HIS A 169 2.43 -7.60 -6.00
C HIS A 169 1.90 -8.55 -7.06
N THR A 170 0.58 -8.58 -7.24
CA THR A 170 -0.09 -9.27 -8.36
C THR A 170 0.39 -8.75 -9.74
N PRO A 171 0.62 -9.60 -10.73
CA PRO A 171 0.78 -11.05 -10.68
C PRO A 171 2.09 -11.43 -9.99
N TYR A 172 2.11 -12.47 -9.16
CA TYR A 172 3.25 -12.86 -8.32
C TYR A 172 4.49 -13.22 -9.15
N ARG A 173 5.63 -12.55 -8.86
CA ARG A 173 6.81 -12.51 -9.74
C ARG A 173 7.95 -13.42 -9.32
N ALA A 174 7.89 -14.00 -8.10
CA ALA A 174 8.95 -14.93 -7.67
C ALA A 174 9.16 -16.03 -8.74
N PRO A 175 10.40 -16.26 -9.21
CA PRO A 175 10.65 -17.22 -10.28
C PRO A 175 10.18 -18.62 -9.93
N LYS A 176 9.83 -19.41 -10.92
CA LYS A 176 9.39 -20.79 -10.71
C LYS A 176 10.47 -21.64 -10.05
N GLU A 177 11.71 -21.36 -10.38
CA GLU A 177 12.92 -22.03 -9.87
C GLU A 177 13.13 -21.81 -8.38
N PHE A 178 12.54 -20.74 -7.79
CA PHE A 178 12.55 -20.50 -6.36
C PHE A 178 11.80 -21.60 -5.59
N GLY A 179 10.90 -22.32 -6.27
CA GLY A 179 10.10 -23.38 -5.66
C GLY A 179 8.99 -22.82 -4.75
N ASN A 180 8.51 -23.66 -3.84
CA ASN A 180 7.53 -23.29 -2.80
C ASN A 180 8.03 -23.81 -1.45
N PRO A 181 8.70 -22.99 -0.63
CA PRO A 181 9.18 -23.40 0.69
C PRO A 181 8.04 -23.68 1.68
N PHE A 182 6.81 -23.24 1.41
CA PHE A 182 5.64 -23.39 2.28
C PHE A 182 4.71 -24.51 1.87
N LYS A 183 5.07 -25.30 0.85
CA LYS A 183 4.19 -26.35 0.27
C LYS A 183 3.65 -27.32 1.31
N ASP A 184 4.51 -27.78 2.21
CA ASP A 184 4.18 -28.79 3.22
C ASP A 184 3.76 -28.16 4.57
N GLU A 185 3.73 -26.82 4.66
CA GLU A 185 3.26 -26.09 5.84
C GLU A 185 1.75 -25.81 5.73
N PRO A 186 0.99 -25.89 6.84
CA PRO A 186 -0.39 -25.44 6.85
C PRO A 186 -0.46 -23.92 6.68
N LEU A 187 -1.62 -23.39 6.29
CA LEU A 187 -1.89 -21.96 6.44
C LEU A 187 -1.88 -21.61 7.94
N PRO A 188 -1.17 -20.54 8.36
CA PRO A 188 -1.14 -20.11 9.74
C PRO A 188 -2.51 -19.75 10.29
N ASP A 189 -3.33 -19.15 9.46
CA ASP A 189 -4.72 -18.85 9.70
C ASP A 189 -5.56 -19.46 8.59
N ASN A 190 -6.37 -20.46 8.91
CA ASN A 190 -7.21 -21.19 7.97
C ASN A 190 -8.66 -20.71 8.05
N TRP A 191 -8.86 -19.38 7.94
CA TRP A 191 -10.17 -18.76 8.08
C TRP A 191 -11.11 -19.02 6.89
N ILE A 192 -10.57 -19.31 5.70
CA ILE A 192 -11.37 -19.70 4.53
C ILE A 192 -11.67 -21.20 4.63
N ASP A 193 -12.82 -21.55 5.17
CA ASP A 193 -13.35 -22.92 5.21
C ASP A 193 -14.25 -23.22 4.00
N GLU A 194 -14.79 -24.45 3.93
CA GLU A 194 -15.71 -24.88 2.87
C GLU A 194 -16.95 -23.97 2.75
N LYS A 195 -17.44 -23.44 3.88
CA LYS A 195 -18.62 -22.57 3.88
C LYS A 195 -18.29 -21.21 3.29
N ILE A 196 -17.21 -20.58 3.76
CA ILE A 196 -16.75 -19.27 3.26
C ILE A 196 -16.38 -19.37 1.79
N PHE A 197 -15.67 -20.43 1.39
CA PHE A 197 -15.33 -20.64 -0.01
C PHE A 197 -16.58 -20.81 -0.90
N ALA A 198 -17.62 -21.53 -0.42
CA ALA A 198 -18.88 -21.65 -1.13
C ALA A 198 -19.61 -20.31 -1.29
N GLU A 199 -19.52 -19.41 -0.29
CA GLU A 199 -20.04 -18.05 -0.36
C GLU A 199 -19.25 -17.22 -1.38
N HIS A 200 -17.91 -17.34 -1.41
CA HIS A 200 -17.05 -16.66 -2.38
C HIS A 200 -17.30 -17.10 -3.83
N LEU A 201 -17.66 -18.38 -4.06
CA LEU A 201 -18.08 -18.84 -5.40
C LEU A 201 -19.34 -18.15 -5.93
N LEU A 202 -20.15 -17.59 -5.03
CA LEU A 202 -21.37 -16.85 -5.35
C LEU A 202 -21.18 -15.33 -5.31
N HIS A 203 -19.99 -14.86 -4.90
CA HIS A 203 -19.69 -13.44 -4.78
C HIS A 203 -19.92 -12.68 -6.10
N ILE A 204 -20.50 -11.49 -6.01
CA ILE A 204 -20.71 -10.56 -7.13
C ILE A 204 -19.69 -9.44 -7.00
N GLY A 205 -18.84 -9.33 -7.99
CA GLY A 205 -17.79 -8.32 -8.11
C GLY A 205 -16.57 -8.88 -8.85
N PRO A 206 -15.78 -8.04 -9.52
CA PRO A 206 -14.53 -8.46 -10.16
C PRO A 206 -13.49 -8.90 -9.10
N HIS A 207 -12.46 -9.59 -9.55
CA HIS A 207 -11.40 -10.16 -8.69
C HIS A 207 -11.90 -11.19 -7.65
N GLY A 208 -13.07 -11.80 -7.87
CA GLY A 208 -13.51 -12.94 -7.05
C GLY A 208 -12.82 -14.25 -7.44
N VAL A 209 -13.12 -15.34 -6.72
CA VAL A 209 -12.54 -16.68 -6.99
C VAL A 209 -12.76 -17.17 -8.43
N ASN A 210 -13.79 -16.67 -9.11
CA ASN A 210 -14.14 -17.08 -10.47
C ASN A 210 -13.38 -16.29 -11.56
N GLU A 211 -12.76 -15.17 -11.22
CA GLU A 211 -12.03 -14.26 -12.12
C GLU A 211 -11.03 -13.39 -11.38
N ILE A 212 -9.92 -13.95 -10.93
CA ILE A 212 -8.88 -13.20 -10.22
C ILE A 212 -8.29 -12.11 -11.11
N GLY A 213 -8.15 -12.38 -12.41
CA GLY A 213 -7.70 -11.41 -13.42
C GLY A 213 -8.74 -10.34 -13.79
N MET A 214 -9.67 -10.00 -12.95
CA MET A 214 -10.73 -9.00 -13.10
C MET A 214 -11.79 -9.36 -14.16
N TRP A 215 -11.37 -9.56 -15.41
CA TRP A 215 -12.28 -9.78 -16.56
C TRP A 215 -12.09 -11.14 -17.22
N ASN A 216 -11.15 -11.94 -16.74
CA ASN A 216 -10.85 -13.27 -17.27
C ASN A 216 -10.48 -14.26 -16.16
N ASP A 217 -10.52 -15.54 -16.47
CA ASP A 217 -10.20 -16.64 -15.59
C ASP A 217 -9.01 -17.48 -16.11
N GLU A 218 -8.22 -16.89 -17.01
CA GLU A 218 -7.05 -17.53 -17.58
C GLU A 218 -5.79 -17.20 -16.78
N THR A 219 -4.96 -18.20 -16.53
CA THR A 219 -3.63 -17.99 -15.93
C THR A 219 -2.66 -17.50 -16.99
N CYS A 220 -1.92 -16.43 -16.71
CA CYS A 220 -0.90 -15.92 -17.61
C CYS A 220 0.35 -16.80 -17.55
N ASP A 221 0.78 -17.34 -18.70
CA ASP A 221 1.98 -18.21 -18.79
C ASP A 221 3.25 -17.53 -18.25
N LYS A 222 3.35 -16.21 -18.39
CA LYS A 222 4.48 -15.42 -17.88
C LYS A 222 4.52 -15.39 -16.34
N PHE A 223 3.35 -15.49 -15.70
CA PHE A 223 3.21 -15.40 -14.24
C PHE A 223 2.41 -16.59 -13.71
N PRO A 224 2.96 -17.81 -13.76
CA PRO A 224 2.22 -19.03 -13.43
C PRO A 224 1.83 -19.17 -11.96
N ARG A 225 2.42 -18.34 -11.08
CA ARG A 225 2.07 -18.28 -9.65
C ARG A 225 0.78 -17.52 -9.36
N HIS A 226 0.24 -16.80 -10.34
CA HIS A 226 -1.00 -16.05 -10.21
C HIS A 226 -2.09 -16.70 -11.06
N PRO A 227 -2.96 -17.52 -10.46
CA PRO A 227 -3.99 -18.25 -11.21
C PRO A 227 -5.08 -17.29 -11.67
N GLY A 228 -5.80 -17.66 -12.74
CA GLY A 228 -6.94 -16.89 -13.24
C GLY A 228 -8.21 -17.11 -12.41
N LYS A 229 -8.34 -18.26 -11.74
CA LYS A 229 -9.46 -18.63 -10.84
C LYS A 229 -9.02 -19.65 -9.79
N LEU A 230 -9.85 -19.83 -8.73
CA LEU A 230 -9.69 -20.86 -7.73
C LEU A 230 -10.95 -21.74 -7.68
N GLU A 231 -10.76 -23.05 -7.63
CA GLU A 231 -11.86 -24.02 -7.72
C GLU A 231 -12.06 -24.84 -6.43
N ASN A 232 -11.10 -24.78 -5.50
CA ASN A 232 -11.12 -25.52 -4.25
C ASN A 232 -10.15 -24.90 -3.21
N LEU A 233 -10.21 -25.38 -1.97
CA LEU A 233 -9.37 -24.89 -0.86
C LEU A 233 -7.88 -25.20 -1.02
N GLU A 234 -7.51 -26.25 -1.76
CA GLU A 234 -6.11 -26.54 -2.06
C GLU A 234 -5.50 -25.45 -2.94
N GLN A 235 -6.25 -24.99 -3.94
CA GLN A 235 -5.84 -23.87 -4.79
C GLN A 235 -5.82 -22.54 -4.03
N VAL A 236 -6.71 -22.32 -3.07
CA VAL A 236 -6.65 -21.16 -2.15
C VAL A 236 -5.36 -21.17 -1.35
N LYS A 237 -5.00 -22.36 -0.79
CA LYS A 237 -3.71 -22.50 -0.10
C LYS A 237 -2.53 -22.20 -1.02
N GLU A 238 -2.52 -22.78 -2.23
CA GLU A 238 -1.44 -22.56 -3.19
C GLU A 238 -1.34 -21.08 -3.60
N PHE A 239 -2.47 -20.38 -3.73
CA PHE A 239 -2.52 -18.95 -4.01
C PHE A 239 -1.84 -18.12 -2.91
N ILE A 240 -2.15 -18.39 -1.65
CA ILE A 240 -1.52 -17.74 -0.50
C ILE A 240 -0.04 -18.14 -0.38
N ASP A 241 0.31 -19.41 -0.60
CA ASP A 241 1.70 -19.87 -0.66
C ASP A 241 2.51 -19.08 -1.71
N ASN A 242 1.92 -18.81 -2.87
CA ASN A 242 2.58 -18.08 -3.95
C ASN A 242 2.84 -16.61 -3.61
N TYR A 243 1.93 -15.97 -2.87
CA TYR A 243 2.14 -14.64 -2.30
C TYR A 243 3.27 -14.66 -1.26
N ASP A 244 3.26 -15.60 -0.31
CA ASP A 244 4.31 -15.80 0.69
C ASP A 244 5.68 -16.07 0.03
N CYS A 245 5.69 -16.80 -1.09
CA CYS A 245 6.90 -16.99 -1.91
C CYS A 245 7.45 -15.66 -2.44
N GLY A 246 6.59 -14.75 -2.88
CA GLY A 246 6.99 -13.41 -3.32
C GLY A 246 7.65 -12.61 -2.20
N ILE A 247 7.06 -12.63 -1.01
CA ILE A 247 7.61 -11.98 0.19
C ILE A 247 8.98 -12.60 0.55
N ARG A 248 9.06 -13.92 0.63
CA ARG A 248 10.29 -14.59 1.00
C ARG A 248 11.40 -14.37 -0.03
N TYR A 249 11.06 -14.37 -1.31
CA TYR A 249 12.01 -14.09 -2.37
C TYR A 249 12.56 -12.67 -2.27
N THR A 250 11.72 -11.69 -1.94
CA THR A 250 12.15 -10.31 -1.68
C THR A 250 13.05 -10.23 -0.45
N ASP A 251 12.71 -10.89 0.66
CA ASP A 251 13.53 -10.92 1.88
C ASP A 251 14.92 -11.50 1.63
N ASP A 252 15.04 -12.59 0.85
CA ASP A 252 16.32 -13.19 0.46
C ASP A 252 17.17 -12.23 -0.40
N ASN A 253 16.56 -11.42 -1.28
CA ASN A 253 17.23 -10.40 -2.06
C ASN A 253 17.69 -9.21 -1.19
N ILE A 254 16.88 -8.77 -0.23
CA ILE A 254 17.28 -7.77 0.77
C ILE A 254 18.46 -8.27 1.60
N LYS A 255 18.43 -9.56 1.98
CA LYS A 255 19.56 -10.18 2.69
C LYS A 255 20.87 -10.06 1.93
N MET A 256 20.89 -10.28 0.60
CA MET A 256 22.09 -10.11 -0.22
C MET A 256 22.65 -8.68 -0.13
N ILE A 257 21.78 -7.68 -0.16
CA ILE A 257 22.18 -6.26 -0.01
C ILE A 257 22.79 -6.01 1.36
N LEU A 258 22.13 -6.47 2.43
CA LEU A 258 22.61 -6.28 3.79
C LEU A 258 23.91 -7.04 4.07
N ASP A 259 24.08 -8.23 3.51
CA ASP A 259 25.32 -9.01 3.62
C ASP A 259 26.50 -8.29 2.95
N LEU A 260 26.27 -7.66 1.79
CA LEU A 260 27.29 -6.82 1.16
C LEU A 260 27.65 -5.60 2.04
N LEU A 261 26.66 -4.90 2.59
CA LEU A 261 26.89 -3.77 3.51
C LEU A 261 27.66 -4.21 4.77
N LYS A 262 27.37 -5.40 5.31
CA LYS A 262 28.11 -5.99 6.43
C LYS A 262 29.54 -6.30 6.05
N SER A 263 29.78 -6.92 4.89
CA SER A 263 31.12 -7.29 4.41
C SER A 263 32.04 -6.07 4.19
N LYS A 264 31.43 -4.93 3.83
CA LYS A 264 32.13 -3.65 3.67
C LYS A 264 32.28 -2.87 4.99
N GLY A 265 31.74 -3.37 6.11
CA GLY A 265 31.77 -2.67 7.39
C GLY A 265 30.84 -1.44 7.45
N ILE A 266 29.87 -1.36 6.53
CA ILE A 266 28.92 -0.23 6.42
C ILE A 266 27.68 -0.48 7.29
N TYR A 267 27.31 -1.74 7.54
CA TYR A 267 26.18 -2.08 8.41
C TYR A 267 26.54 -1.81 9.87
N GLY A 268 26.15 -0.64 10.37
CA GLY A 268 26.48 -0.16 11.72
C GLY A 268 25.40 0.75 12.30
N GLU A 269 25.78 1.43 13.39
CA GLU A 269 24.88 2.36 14.09
C GLU A 269 24.56 3.63 13.27
N ASP A 270 25.40 4.00 12.32
CA ASP A 270 25.22 5.16 11.43
C ASP A 270 24.43 4.86 10.15
N LEU A 271 24.01 3.60 9.95
CA LEU A 271 23.13 3.19 8.88
C LEU A 271 21.67 3.20 9.37
N ALA A 272 20.86 4.09 8.80
CA ALA A 272 19.42 4.02 8.95
C ALA A 272 18.80 3.07 7.91
N ILE A 273 17.79 2.31 8.33
CA ILE A 273 17.03 1.41 7.46
C ILE A 273 15.55 1.70 7.66
N ILE A 274 14.83 1.94 6.57
CA ILE A 274 13.38 2.12 6.54
C ILE A 274 12.80 0.97 5.72
N ILE A 275 11.80 0.27 6.25
CA ILE A 275 11.08 -0.81 5.57
C ILE A 275 9.61 -0.44 5.60
N THR A 276 8.98 -0.40 4.43
CA THR A 276 7.56 -0.14 4.29
C THR A 276 6.98 -0.78 3.05
N SER A 277 5.67 -0.69 2.93
CA SER A 277 4.90 -1.02 1.73
C SER A 277 4.06 0.19 1.33
N ASP A 278 3.57 0.18 0.11
CA ASP A 278 2.59 1.19 -0.33
C ASP A 278 1.16 0.81 0.02
N HIS A 279 0.80 -0.47 -0.05
CA HIS A 279 -0.48 -1.07 0.36
C HIS A 279 -0.31 -2.57 0.58
N GLY A 280 -1.36 -3.24 1.04
CA GLY A 280 -1.46 -4.69 1.11
C GLY A 280 -2.27 -5.27 -0.04
N GLU A 281 -2.88 -6.44 0.17
CA GLU A 281 -3.67 -7.18 -0.83
C GLU A 281 -4.75 -8.02 -0.17
N ASN A 282 -5.93 -8.11 -0.78
CA ASN A 282 -6.98 -9.02 -0.34
C ASN A 282 -6.63 -10.47 -0.76
N MET A 283 -6.76 -11.39 0.18
CA MET A 283 -6.53 -12.83 0.00
C MET A 283 -7.81 -13.65 0.20
N GLY A 284 -8.96 -13.04 -0.05
CA GLY A 284 -10.30 -13.56 0.16
C GLY A 284 -11.19 -12.60 0.95
N GLU A 285 -10.61 -11.66 1.67
CA GLU A 285 -11.37 -10.65 2.40
C GLU A 285 -12.26 -9.87 1.42
N MET A 286 -13.47 -9.53 1.84
CA MET A 286 -14.50 -8.93 0.97
C MET A 286 -14.86 -9.76 -0.28
N GLY A 287 -14.47 -11.06 -0.34
CA GLY A 287 -14.64 -11.92 -1.50
C GLY A 287 -13.66 -11.62 -2.65
N ILE A 288 -12.61 -10.85 -2.40
CA ILE A 288 -11.62 -10.36 -3.38
C ILE A 288 -10.31 -11.12 -3.22
N TYR A 289 -9.68 -11.50 -4.31
CA TYR A 289 -8.44 -12.26 -4.35
C TYR A 289 -7.39 -11.61 -5.26
N GLY A 290 -6.18 -11.44 -4.73
CA GLY A 290 -5.03 -10.95 -5.50
C GLY A 290 -5.21 -9.54 -6.03
N GLU A 291 -5.90 -8.68 -5.25
CA GLU A 291 -6.11 -7.29 -5.60
C GLU A 291 -6.21 -6.40 -4.35
N HIS A 292 -5.93 -5.14 -4.50
CA HIS A 292 -5.92 -4.11 -3.46
C HIS A 292 -7.07 -3.12 -3.70
N ALA A 293 -8.29 -3.67 -3.70
CA ALA A 293 -9.45 -3.04 -4.30
C ALA A 293 -10.27 -2.15 -3.35
N THR A 294 -10.14 -2.31 -2.04
CA THR A 294 -11.03 -1.75 -1.03
C THR A 294 -10.30 -0.90 0.01
N ALA A 295 -11.05 -0.06 0.75
CA ALA A 295 -10.52 0.76 1.84
C ALA A 295 -10.63 0.02 3.18
N ASP A 296 -10.10 -1.21 3.24
CA ASP A 296 -10.16 -2.16 4.35
C ASP A 296 -8.80 -2.38 5.02
N GLU A 297 -8.77 -3.19 6.10
CA GLU A 297 -7.53 -3.53 6.81
C GLU A 297 -6.51 -4.23 5.91
N PRO A 298 -6.84 -5.35 5.22
CA PRO A 298 -5.87 -6.08 4.41
C PRO A 298 -5.21 -5.26 3.32
N THR A 299 -5.94 -4.31 2.74
CA THR A 299 -5.40 -3.41 1.71
C THR A 299 -4.58 -2.26 2.30
N CYS A 300 -4.97 -1.73 3.45
CA CYS A 300 -4.46 -0.43 3.89
C CYS A 300 -3.56 -0.48 5.13
N HIS A 301 -3.58 -1.56 5.92
CA HIS A 301 -2.70 -1.76 7.06
C HIS A 301 -1.36 -2.34 6.61
N ILE A 302 -0.32 -1.51 6.58
CA ILE A 302 0.98 -1.81 6.01
C ILE A 302 2.09 -1.88 7.07
N PRO A 303 3.21 -2.57 6.81
CA PRO A 303 4.35 -2.54 7.72
C PRO A 303 5.06 -1.19 7.67
N MET A 304 5.57 -0.76 8.83
CA MET A 304 6.58 0.28 8.96
C MET A 304 7.59 -0.14 10.03
N ILE A 305 8.84 -0.29 9.62
CA ILE A 305 9.95 -0.63 10.50
C ILE A 305 11.09 0.36 10.23
N ILE A 306 11.57 1.02 11.28
CA ILE A 306 12.64 2.02 11.15
C ILE A 306 13.76 1.73 12.14
N LYS A 307 14.93 1.37 11.63
CA LYS A 307 16.19 1.43 12.37
C LYS A 307 16.80 2.81 12.11
N TRP A 308 16.97 3.59 13.17
CA TRP A 308 17.54 4.94 13.07
C TRP A 308 18.74 5.11 14.00
N PRO A 309 19.80 5.85 13.60
CA PRO A 309 20.93 6.14 14.48
C PRO A 309 20.52 6.75 15.81
N ASN A 310 21.01 6.19 16.92
CA ASN A 310 20.62 6.56 18.29
C ASN A 310 19.12 6.39 18.61
N GLY A 311 18.35 5.73 17.76
CA GLY A 311 16.94 5.43 17.98
C GLY A 311 16.71 4.28 18.94
N LYS A 312 15.45 4.06 19.29
CA LYS A 312 15.02 2.89 20.05
C LYS A 312 15.29 1.60 19.29
N LYS A 313 15.59 0.53 20.03
CA LYS A 313 15.78 -0.82 19.51
C LYS A 313 14.77 -1.75 20.14
N ASN A 314 14.32 -2.75 19.37
CA ASN A 314 13.32 -3.72 19.78
C ASN A 314 12.11 -3.05 20.47
N PHE A 315 11.62 -1.98 19.85
CA PHE A 315 10.52 -1.18 20.36
C PHE A 315 9.32 -1.25 19.42
N THR A 316 8.15 -1.47 19.99
CA THR A 316 6.88 -1.43 19.26
C THR A 316 6.15 -0.14 19.57
N ALA A 317 5.90 0.66 18.55
CA ALA A 317 5.06 1.84 18.62
C ALA A 317 3.61 1.42 18.37
N ASN A 318 2.74 1.68 19.35
CA ASN A 318 1.31 1.45 19.24
C ASN A 318 0.59 2.73 18.80
N GLY A 319 -0.66 2.56 18.35
CA GLY A 319 -1.52 3.65 17.93
C GLY A 319 -1.28 4.09 16.49
N PHE A 320 -2.23 4.84 15.95
CA PHE A 320 -2.36 5.07 14.53
C PHE A 320 -1.33 6.04 13.95
N HIS A 321 -0.68 5.60 12.89
CA HIS A 321 0.21 6.39 12.04
C HIS A 321 -0.11 6.10 10.57
N ASP A 322 0.26 7.00 9.68
CA ASP A 322 0.09 6.78 8.24
C ASP A 322 1.20 7.38 7.38
N ASN A 323 1.17 7.10 6.08
CA ASN A 323 2.23 7.47 5.14
C ASN A 323 2.54 8.98 5.10
N VAL A 324 1.56 9.85 5.34
CA VAL A 324 1.82 11.31 5.34
C VAL A 324 2.69 11.77 6.51
N ASP A 325 2.86 10.94 7.55
CA ASP A 325 3.66 11.24 8.74
C ASP A 325 5.18 11.06 8.52
N LEU A 326 5.59 10.27 7.51
CA LEU A 326 7.01 10.01 7.27
C LEU A 326 7.78 11.26 6.86
N LEU A 327 7.23 12.06 5.96
CA LEU A 327 7.92 13.26 5.47
C LEU A 327 8.21 14.27 6.59
N PRO A 328 7.23 14.72 7.41
CA PRO A 328 7.53 15.60 8.55
C PRO A 328 8.47 14.96 9.57
N THR A 329 8.46 13.63 9.72
CA THR A 329 9.40 12.90 10.57
C THR A 329 10.84 13.01 10.06
N ILE A 330 11.08 12.74 8.79
CA ILE A 330 12.41 12.86 8.17
C ILE A 330 12.89 14.30 8.21
N LYS A 331 11.99 15.25 7.95
CA LYS A 331 12.30 16.68 8.07
C LYS A 331 12.77 17.06 9.47
N GLU A 332 12.10 16.60 10.51
CA GLU A 332 12.48 16.86 11.90
C GLU A 332 13.81 16.21 12.26
N LEU A 333 14.03 14.95 11.86
CA LEU A 333 15.25 14.20 12.13
C LEU A 333 16.50 14.82 11.48
N PHE A 334 16.37 15.44 10.33
CA PHE A 334 17.46 16.12 9.62
C PHE A 334 17.53 17.62 9.92
N GLY A 335 16.51 18.21 10.51
CA GLY A 335 16.41 19.66 10.70
C GLY A 335 16.36 20.46 9.39
N THR A 336 15.84 19.86 8.33
CA THR A 336 15.73 20.53 7.02
C THR A 336 14.64 21.59 7.03
N GLN A 337 14.86 22.65 6.25
CA GLN A 337 13.90 23.76 6.16
C GLN A 337 12.87 23.48 5.04
N THR A 338 11.68 24.06 5.19
CA THR A 338 10.69 24.13 4.10
C THR A 338 11.11 25.20 3.11
N PHE A 339 11.11 24.85 1.84
CA PHE A 339 11.26 25.81 0.76
C PHE A 339 9.86 26.31 0.36
N GLY A 340 9.72 27.60 0.06
CA GLY A 340 8.43 28.22 -0.20
C GLY A 340 7.68 28.61 1.09
N GLU A 341 6.82 29.62 0.99
CA GLU A 341 6.11 30.17 2.16
C GLU A 341 4.85 29.37 2.55
N HIS A 342 4.41 28.40 1.73
CA HIS A 342 3.06 27.87 1.81
C HIS A 342 2.92 26.33 1.80
N TYR A 343 4.02 25.54 1.77
CA TYR A 343 3.88 24.08 1.77
C TYR A 343 3.51 23.56 3.16
N GLU A 344 2.28 23.08 3.29
CA GLU A 344 1.73 22.55 4.53
C GLU A 344 1.57 21.02 4.45
N TYR A 345 2.20 20.30 5.36
CA TYR A 345 2.01 18.86 5.51
C TYR A 345 0.70 18.56 6.26
N ASP A 346 0.07 17.42 5.95
CA ASP A 346 -1.07 16.91 6.70
C ASP A 346 -0.63 15.94 7.82
N GLY A 347 0.58 15.39 7.65
CA GLY A 347 1.16 14.43 8.58
C GLY A 347 1.67 15.05 9.87
N LYS A 348 1.83 14.19 10.89
CA LYS A 348 2.40 14.49 12.19
C LYS A 348 3.70 13.71 12.37
N SER A 349 4.79 14.41 12.72
CA SER A 349 6.07 13.75 12.95
C SER A 349 6.02 12.79 14.14
N TYR A 350 6.59 11.61 13.95
CA TYR A 350 6.87 10.62 14.98
C TYR A 350 8.37 10.47 15.30
N ALA A 351 9.18 11.50 15.02
CA ALA A 351 10.61 11.47 15.32
C ALA A 351 10.90 11.18 16.80
N LYS A 352 10.09 11.70 17.72
CA LYS A 352 10.22 11.41 19.14
C LYS A 352 9.91 9.95 19.48
N THR A 353 8.96 9.32 18.79
CA THR A 353 8.71 7.88 18.94
C THR A 353 9.95 7.08 18.56
N LEU A 354 10.62 7.43 17.46
CA LEU A 354 11.86 6.76 17.04
C LEU A 354 13.01 6.96 18.04
N LEU A 355 13.17 8.16 18.59
CA LEU A 355 14.34 8.49 19.41
C LEU A 355 14.13 8.15 20.89
N SER A 356 12.95 8.40 21.44
CA SER A 356 12.67 8.29 22.88
C SER A 356 11.58 7.27 23.25
N GLY A 357 10.75 6.85 22.27
CA GLY A 357 9.56 6.02 22.52
C GLY A 357 8.35 6.83 22.99
N GLU A 358 8.35 8.17 22.85
CA GLU A 358 7.19 9.01 23.16
C GLU A 358 6.06 8.71 22.18
N ASP A 359 4.84 8.57 22.67
CA ASP A 359 3.68 8.36 21.82
C ASP A 359 3.35 9.62 21.02
N CYS A 360 3.42 9.50 19.69
CA CYS A 360 3.05 10.54 18.73
C CYS A 360 1.87 10.14 17.85
N SER A 361 1.12 9.11 18.22
CA SER A 361 0.00 8.55 17.45
C SER A 361 -1.17 9.54 17.26
N LYS A 362 -2.06 9.14 16.36
CA LYS A 362 -3.35 9.78 16.09
C LYS A 362 -4.46 9.00 16.80
N GLU A 363 -5.58 9.65 17.10
CA GLU A 363 -6.76 8.99 17.69
C GLU A 363 -7.58 8.20 16.65
N SER A 364 -7.50 8.60 15.39
CA SER A 364 -8.19 7.99 14.27
C SER A 364 -7.52 8.33 12.95
N LEU A 365 -7.82 7.52 11.92
CA LEU A 365 -7.39 7.72 10.53
C LEU A 365 -8.57 7.75 9.60
N VAL A 366 -8.42 8.43 8.46
CA VAL A 366 -9.34 8.31 7.31
C VAL A 366 -8.57 7.75 6.12
N ILE A 367 -9.11 6.70 5.55
CA ILE A 367 -8.55 5.97 4.41
C ILE A 367 -9.48 6.17 3.21
N SER A 368 -8.93 6.29 2.02
CA SER A 368 -9.69 6.46 0.78
C SER A 368 -9.23 5.48 -0.29
N GLN A 369 -10.17 4.98 -1.08
CA GLN A 369 -9.95 4.18 -2.29
C GLN A 369 -10.85 4.73 -3.40
N CYS A 370 -10.28 5.01 -4.59
CA CYS A 370 -11.04 5.51 -5.74
C CYS A 370 -10.62 4.88 -7.07
N CYS A 371 -9.86 3.77 -7.04
CA CYS A 371 -9.34 3.10 -8.23
C CYS A 371 -10.24 1.94 -8.70
N HIS A 372 -10.58 1.04 -7.78
CA HIS A 372 -11.47 -0.12 -8.01
C HIS A 372 -12.88 0.13 -7.47
N VAL A 373 -12.97 0.79 -6.32
CA VAL A 373 -14.20 1.25 -5.69
C VAL A 373 -14.06 2.73 -5.36
N CYS A 374 -15.17 3.42 -5.01
CA CYS A 374 -15.09 4.69 -4.30
C CYS A 374 -15.56 4.47 -2.86
N GLN A 375 -14.60 4.37 -1.95
CA GLN A 375 -14.84 4.15 -0.52
C GLN A 375 -14.02 5.12 0.32
N ARG A 376 -14.55 5.45 1.50
CA ARG A 376 -13.81 6.05 2.61
C ARG A 376 -14.05 5.26 3.88
N SER A 377 -12.98 5.01 4.61
CA SER A 377 -13.03 4.33 5.89
C SER A 377 -12.53 5.22 7.01
N ALA A 378 -13.08 5.05 8.20
CA ALA A 378 -12.56 5.60 9.44
C ALA A 378 -12.05 4.45 10.32
N ARG A 379 -10.76 4.51 10.70
CA ARG A 379 -10.13 3.60 11.64
C ARG A 379 -10.05 4.27 13.00
N PHE A 380 -10.69 3.68 14.04
CA PHE A 380 -10.72 4.24 15.39
C PHE A 380 -10.91 3.15 16.45
N GLY A 381 -10.11 3.19 17.49
CA GLY A 381 -10.08 2.11 18.49
C GLY A 381 -9.90 0.75 17.83
N ASP A 382 -10.73 -0.23 18.16
CA ASP A 382 -10.68 -1.57 17.57
C ASP A 382 -11.54 -1.71 16.29
N TYR A 383 -12.08 -0.60 15.74
CA TYR A 383 -13.07 -0.64 14.67
C TYR A 383 -12.59 0.02 13.38
N ILE A 384 -13.06 -0.52 12.25
CA ILE A 384 -13.05 0.13 10.95
C ILE A 384 -14.50 0.31 10.46
N TYR A 385 -14.86 1.55 10.16
CA TYR A 385 -16.13 1.90 9.50
C TYR A 385 -15.84 2.23 8.04
N ILE A 386 -16.57 1.61 7.12
CA ILE A 386 -16.39 1.79 5.67
C ILE A 386 -17.66 2.38 5.07
N ARG A 387 -17.53 3.52 4.39
CA ARG A 387 -18.57 4.16 3.59
C ARG A 387 -18.33 3.89 2.11
N THR A 388 -19.26 3.18 1.46
CA THR A 388 -19.23 2.90 0.02
C THR A 388 -20.06 3.94 -0.73
N ILE A 389 -19.44 4.61 -1.71
CA ILE A 389 -20.08 5.56 -2.63
C ILE A 389 -20.30 4.91 -3.99
N HIS A 390 -19.34 4.08 -4.42
CA HIS A 390 -19.42 3.23 -5.60
C HIS A 390 -18.68 1.93 -5.35
N GLY A 391 -19.38 0.81 -5.41
CA GLY A 391 -18.82 -0.49 -5.04
C GLY A 391 -18.01 -1.19 -6.13
N GLY A 392 -17.72 -0.56 -7.27
CA GLY A 392 -16.93 -1.19 -8.34
C GLY A 392 -17.58 -2.46 -8.90
N TYR A 393 -18.90 -2.53 -8.91
CA TYR A 393 -19.74 -3.68 -9.27
C TYR A 393 -19.77 -4.81 -8.24
N HIS A 394 -19.17 -4.61 -7.05
CA HIS A 394 -19.48 -5.42 -5.88
C HIS A 394 -20.81 -5.00 -5.27
N LEU A 395 -21.49 -5.95 -4.63
CA LEU A 395 -22.76 -5.67 -3.91
C LEU A 395 -22.50 -5.22 -2.47
N PHE A 396 -21.50 -4.35 -2.26
CA PHE A 396 -21.20 -3.81 -0.95
C PHE A 396 -22.34 -2.94 -0.41
N PRO A 397 -22.71 -3.06 0.87
CA PRO A 397 -23.58 -2.11 1.53
C PRO A 397 -23.00 -0.69 1.48
N GLU A 398 -23.86 0.33 1.63
CA GLU A 398 -23.41 1.72 1.74
C GLU A 398 -22.56 1.96 2.99
N GLU A 399 -22.82 1.22 4.07
CA GLU A 399 -22.11 1.29 5.34
C GLU A 399 -21.78 -0.11 5.81
N MET A 400 -20.52 -0.31 6.24
CA MET A 400 -20.04 -1.53 6.86
C MET A 400 -19.21 -1.16 8.10
N LEU A 401 -19.26 -2.02 9.12
CA LEU A 401 -18.51 -1.83 10.36
C LEU A 401 -17.92 -3.16 10.83
N TYR A 402 -16.64 -3.19 11.11
CA TYR A 402 -15.95 -4.38 11.60
C TYR A 402 -15.16 -4.09 12.86
N ASN A 403 -15.09 -5.06 13.77
CA ASN A 403 -14.14 -5.05 14.89
C ASN A 403 -12.90 -5.82 14.46
N VAL A 404 -11.89 -5.14 14.00
CA VAL A 404 -10.69 -5.75 13.39
C VAL A 404 -9.78 -6.49 14.38
N LYS A 405 -9.98 -6.28 15.67
CA LYS A 405 -9.25 -7.01 16.71
C LYS A 405 -9.80 -8.44 16.93
N THR A 406 -11.10 -8.62 16.81
CA THR A 406 -11.77 -9.91 16.99
C THR A 406 -12.16 -10.57 15.67
N ASP A 407 -12.13 -9.80 14.58
CA ASP A 407 -12.49 -10.21 13.22
C ASP A 407 -11.49 -9.55 12.23
N PRO A 408 -10.21 -10.00 12.23
CA PRO A 408 -9.17 -9.40 11.41
C PRO A 408 -9.42 -9.54 9.90
N HIS A 409 -10.20 -10.55 9.48
CA HIS A 409 -10.57 -10.77 8.08
C HIS A 409 -11.89 -10.11 7.67
N GLN A 410 -12.51 -9.32 8.57
CA GLN A 410 -13.71 -8.55 8.29
C GLN A 410 -14.87 -9.39 7.70
N LEU A 411 -15.13 -10.56 8.33
CA LEU A 411 -16.16 -11.50 7.91
C LEU A 411 -17.55 -11.14 8.43
N ASN A 412 -17.63 -10.39 9.54
CA ASN A 412 -18.88 -10.11 10.25
C ASN A 412 -19.15 -8.61 10.27
N ASP A 413 -19.94 -8.14 9.30
CA ASP A 413 -20.44 -6.75 9.32
C ASP A 413 -21.42 -6.56 10.48
N ILE A 414 -21.04 -5.71 11.44
CA ILE A 414 -21.82 -5.41 12.64
C ILE A 414 -22.55 -4.05 12.56
N ALA A 415 -22.55 -3.39 11.40
CA ALA A 415 -23.10 -2.04 11.23
C ALA A 415 -24.56 -1.94 11.69
N LEU A 416 -25.42 -2.92 11.35
CA LEU A 416 -26.83 -2.94 11.73
C LEU A 416 -27.04 -2.99 13.26
N ASN A 417 -26.12 -3.58 13.99
CA ASN A 417 -26.21 -3.77 15.44
C ASN A 417 -25.55 -2.63 16.23
N HIS A 418 -24.74 -1.78 15.56
CA HIS A 418 -23.96 -0.71 16.20
C HIS A 418 -24.07 0.63 15.46
N PRO A 419 -25.30 1.19 15.32
CA PRO A 419 -25.52 2.46 14.62
C PRO A 419 -24.78 3.64 15.25
N GLU A 420 -24.52 3.59 16.56
CA GLU A 420 -23.74 4.61 17.28
C GLU A 420 -22.26 4.63 16.85
N LEU A 421 -21.66 3.46 16.57
CA LEU A 421 -20.29 3.35 16.06
C LEU A 421 -20.23 3.77 14.58
N CYS A 422 -21.26 3.42 13.79
CA CYS A 422 -21.39 3.90 12.42
C CYS A 422 -21.46 5.44 12.38
N ALA A 423 -22.30 6.04 13.24
CA ALA A 423 -22.41 7.50 13.35
C ALA A 423 -21.07 8.14 13.76
N LYS A 424 -20.30 7.51 14.66
CA LYS A 424 -18.95 7.97 15.05
C LYS A 424 -17.99 7.91 13.85
N GLY A 425 -17.94 6.79 13.12
CA GLY A 425 -17.09 6.63 11.94
C GLY A 425 -17.45 7.63 10.83
N ALA A 426 -18.74 7.79 10.54
CA ALA A 426 -19.22 8.78 9.57
C ALA A 426 -18.82 10.21 9.97
N LYS A 427 -18.94 10.55 11.26
CA LYS A 427 -18.51 11.87 11.77
C LYS A 427 -17.02 12.10 11.59
N ILE A 428 -16.17 11.11 11.87
CA ILE A 428 -14.71 11.20 11.65
C ILE A 428 -14.43 11.53 10.18
N ILE A 429 -15.07 10.83 9.24
CA ILE A 429 -14.91 11.07 7.80
C ILE A 429 -15.35 12.49 7.43
N ILE A 430 -16.52 12.95 7.91
CA ILE A 430 -17.05 14.27 7.60
C ILE A 430 -16.12 15.37 8.13
N ASP A 431 -15.73 15.30 9.40
CA ASP A 431 -14.86 16.30 10.03
C ASP A 431 -13.48 16.36 9.31
N TRP A 432 -12.96 15.20 8.90
CA TRP A 432 -11.72 15.11 8.14
C TRP A 432 -11.86 15.75 6.75
N VAL A 433 -12.94 15.42 6.00
CA VAL A 433 -13.20 16.02 4.66
C VAL A 433 -13.31 17.54 4.79
N ASP A 434 -14.08 18.03 5.75
CA ASP A 434 -14.24 19.48 5.98
C ASP A 434 -12.89 20.15 6.28
N THR A 435 -12.05 19.49 7.08
CA THR A 435 -10.73 20.01 7.44
C THR A 435 -9.80 20.05 6.22
N MET A 436 -9.75 18.96 5.45
CA MET A 436 -8.89 18.86 4.29
C MET A 436 -9.34 19.81 3.16
N MET A 437 -10.64 19.94 2.94
CA MET A 437 -11.17 20.86 1.91
C MET A 437 -10.94 22.33 2.27
N LYS A 438 -10.92 22.70 3.56
CA LYS A 438 -10.54 24.06 4.00
C LYS A 438 -9.06 24.37 3.75
N LYS A 439 -8.20 23.34 3.77
CA LYS A 439 -6.76 23.46 3.47
C LYS A 439 -6.43 23.36 1.98
N SER A 440 -7.34 22.83 1.19
CA SER A 440 -7.12 22.60 -0.25
C SER A 440 -7.29 23.86 -1.05
N ASP A 441 -6.40 24.11 -2.00
CA ASP A 441 -6.52 25.18 -3.01
C ASP A 441 -7.61 24.88 -4.06
N TYR A 442 -8.17 23.66 -4.03
CA TYR A 442 -9.18 23.18 -4.98
C TYR A 442 -10.54 23.05 -4.32
N SER A 443 -11.57 23.47 -5.04
CA SER A 443 -12.97 23.50 -4.55
C SER A 443 -13.71 22.17 -4.66
N ILE A 444 -13.11 21.15 -5.31
CA ILE A 444 -13.76 19.85 -5.55
C ILE A 444 -12.90 18.75 -4.94
N ASP A 445 -13.54 17.93 -4.09
CA ASP A 445 -12.99 16.68 -3.63
C ASP A 445 -12.77 15.72 -4.82
N PRO A 446 -11.56 15.19 -5.05
CA PRO A 446 -11.22 14.39 -6.22
C PRO A 446 -12.02 13.08 -6.32
N MET A 447 -12.55 12.54 -5.23
CA MET A 447 -13.48 11.40 -5.27
C MET A 447 -14.74 11.74 -6.11
N TRP A 448 -15.26 12.95 -5.99
CA TRP A 448 -16.38 13.40 -6.82
C TRP A 448 -15.99 13.67 -8.29
N THR A 449 -14.72 13.96 -8.55
CA THR A 449 -14.21 13.98 -9.92
C THR A 449 -14.28 12.58 -10.54
N VAL A 450 -13.80 11.56 -9.83
CA VAL A 450 -13.91 10.15 -10.25
C VAL A 450 -15.37 9.76 -10.52
N MET A 451 -16.28 10.10 -9.60
CA MET A 451 -17.71 9.81 -9.78
C MET A 451 -18.31 10.48 -11.01
N LYS A 452 -17.94 11.73 -11.30
CA LYS A 452 -18.42 12.47 -12.49
C LYS A 452 -17.80 11.95 -13.80
N GLU A 453 -16.62 11.34 -13.75
CA GLU A 453 -16.01 10.66 -14.88
C GLU A 453 -16.63 9.29 -15.19
N GLY A 454 -17.59 8.83 -14.40
CA GLY A 454 -18.31 7.56 -14.58
C GLY A 454 -17.88 6.45 -13.62
N GLY A 455 -17.33 6.82 -12.46
CA GLY A 455 -16.93 5.88 -11.39
C GLY A 455 -15.45 5.47 -11.45
N PRO A 456 -15.07 4.51 -10.61
CA PRO A 456 -13.67 4.05 -10.48
C PRO A 456 -13.08 3.63 -11.83
N GLU A 457 -11.83 3.99 -12.06
CA GLU A 457 -11.19 3.83 -13.38
C GLU A 457 -11.17 2.37 -13.85
N HIS A 458 -10.86 1.41 -12.97
CA HIS A 458 -10.76 0.01 -13.33
C HIS A 458 -12.11 -0.65 -13.69
N THR A 459 -13.23 -0.07 -13.25
CA THR A 459 -14.58 -0.59 -13.53
C THR A 459 -15.42 0.30 -14.43
N ARG A 460 -14.92 1.49 -14.75
CA ARG A 460 -15.63 2.50 -15.54
C ARG A 460 -16.13 1.96 -16.89
N ASN A 461 -17.42 2.13 -17.18
CA ASN A 461 -18.07 1.69 -18.42
C ASN A 461 -17.98 0.18 -18.68
N ALA A 462 -17.75 -0.66 -17.67
CA ALA A 462 -17.57 -2.09 -17.84
C ALA A 462 -18.74 -2.95 -17.31
N LEU A 463 -19.82 -2.33 -16.83
CA LEU A 463 -20.96 -3.04 -16.23
C LEU A 463 -21.53 -4.14 -17.14
N GLU A 464 -21.79 -3.84 -18.41
CA GLU A 464 -22.38 -4.81 -19.34
C GLU A 464 -21.40 -5.95 -19.65
N ASN A 465 -20.09 -5.72 -19.60
CA ASN A 465 -19.10 -6.78 -19.73
C ASN A 465 -19.12 -7.71 -18.51
N TYR A 466 -19.25 -7.15 -17.32
CA TYR A 466 -19.36 -7.94 -16.10
C TYR A 466 -20.69 -8.71 -16.03
N ILE A 467 -21.81 -8.08 -16.40
CA ILE A 467 -23.12 -8.74 -16.50
C ILE A 467 -23.06 -9.94 -17.45
N LYS A 468 -22.47 -9.81 -18.64
CA LYS A 468 -22.27 -10.94 -19.57
C LYS A 468 -21.50 -12.09 -18.91
N ARG A 469 -20.51 -11.80 -18.08
CA ARG A 469 -19.70 -12.80 -17.40
C ARG A 469 -20.48 -13.62 -16.36
N ILE A 470 -21.38 -12.99 -15.63
CA ILE A 470 -22.18 -13.67 -14.59
C ILE A 470 -23.49 -14.28 -15.12
N THR A 471 -23.96 -13.86 -16.29
CA THR A 471 -25.18 -14.39 -16.92
C THR A 471 -25.00 -15.88 -17.27
N GLY A 472 -25.99 -16.71 -16.97
CA GLY A 472 -25.95 -18.17 -17.15
C GLY A 472 -25.11 -18.91 -16.11
N THR A 473 -24.58 -18.22 -15.10
CA THR A 473 -23.84 -18.81 -13.96
C THR A 473 -24.73 -18.82 -12.70
N LYS A 474 -24.23 -19.43 -11.61
CA LYS A 474 -24.89 -19.35 -10.30
C LYS A 474 -24.97 -17.91 -9.75
N ARG A 475 -24.25 -16.95 -10.33
CA ARG A 475 -24.20 -15.54 -9.96
C ARG A 475 -25.20 -14.66 -10.73
N GLU A 476 -26.02 -15.24 -11.62
CA GLU A 476 -26.97 -14.50 -12.47
C GLU A 476 -27.99 -13.69 -11.64
N TYR A 477 -28.25 -14.08 -10.39
CA TYR A 477 -29.08 -13.32 -9.45
C TYR A 477 -28.60 -11.87 -9.23
N GLY A 478 -27.29 -11.60 -9.42
CA GLY A 478 -26.68 -10.29 -9.29
C GLY A 478 -27.02 -9.31 -10.43
N VAL A 479 -27.47 -9.80 -11.59
CA VAL A 479 -27.70 -8.97 -12.79
C VAL A 479 -28.72 -7.85 -12.53
N GLU A 480 -29.87 -8.19 -11.95
CA GLU A 480 -30.89 -7.18 -11.65
C GLU A 480 -30.46 -6.19 -10.56
N LEU A 481 -29.71 -6.69 -9.55
CA LEU A 481 -29.19 -5.87 -8.49
C LEU A 481 -28.17 -4.86 -9.02
N LEU A 482 -27.22 -5.30 -9.84
CA LEU A 482 -26.24 -4.43 -10.46
C LEU A 482 -26.88 -3.35 -11.34
N ARG A 483 -27.86 -3.71 -12.18
CA ARG A 483 -28.57 -2.73 -13.02
C ARG A 483 -29.34 -1.70 -12.20
N LYS A 484 -29.87 -2.11 -11.04
CA LYS A 484 -30.54 -1.20 -10.11
C LYS A 484 -29.54 -0.27 -9.40
N MET A 485 -28.38 -0.79 -8.98
CA MET A 485 -27.36 0.01 -8.28
C MET A 485 -26.61 0.96 -9.24
N TYR A 486 -26.40 0.55 -10.49
CA TYR A 486 -25.62 1.28 -11.50
C TYR A 486 -26.46 1.54 -12.77
N PRO A 487 -27.50 2.38 -12.71
CA PRO A 487 -28.41 2.59 -13.84
C PRO A 487 -27.77 3.27 -15.05
N ASN A 488 -26.59 3.87 -14.86
CA ASN A 488 -25.82 4.58 -15.90
C ASN A 488 -24.44 3.93 -16.13
N GLY A 489 -24.22 2.70 -15.68
CA GLY A 489 -22.94 1.99 -15.68
C GLY A 489 -22.51 1.39 -17.03
#